data_261e6d473a21203c99179f4ca7abd074
#
_entry.id   261e6d473a21203c99179f4ca7abd074
#
_cell.length_a   1.000
_cell.length_b   1.000
_cell.length_c   1.000
_cell.angle_alpha   90.00
_cell.angle_beta   90.00
_cell.angle_gamma   90.00
#
_symmetry.space_group_name_H-M   'P 1'
#
loop_
_entity.id
_entity.type
_entity.pdbx_description
1 polymer ?
#
loop_
_entity_poly.entity_id
_entity_poly.type
_entity_poly.pdbx_seq_one_letter_code
_entity_poly.pdbx_strand_id
1 'polypeptide(L)'
;MKILLYFDWAGTRKDLKEHDKKMQKSCIETGVDHEGLYGSMNAKWNYVWVFRANSFDHFLEMSRKVPRPVFMTHYITELLIAARL
;
A
#
# COMPACT_ATOMS: atom_id res chain seq x y z
N MET A 1 -4.57 -11.85 5.92
CA MET A 1 -5.01 -11.39 4.58
C MET A 1 -3.89 -10.58 3.94
N LYS A 2 -3.53 -10.93 2.74
CA LYS A 2 -2.54 -10.16 1.96
C LYS A 2 -3.26 -9.10 1.13
N ILE A 3 -2.71 -7.90 1.12
CA ILE A 3 -3.32 -6.75 0.45
C ILE A 3 -2.28 -6.14 -0.48
N LEU A 4 -2.66 -5.97 -1.74
CA LEU A 4 -1.83 -5.31 -2.74
C LEU A 4 -2.49 -3.97 -3.08
N LEU A 5 -1.74 -2.88 -2.91
CA LEU A 5 -2.19 -1.55 -3.29
C LEU A 5 -1.38 -1.11 -4.50
N TYR A 6 -1.97 -1.25 -5.68
CA TYR A 6 -1.37 -0.78 -6.93
C TYR A 6 -1.66 0.70 -7.11
N PHE A 7 -0.69 1.44 -7.59
CA PHE A 7 -0.89 2.88 -7.80
C PHE A 7 0.07 3.45 -8.85
N ASP A 8 -0.33 4.61 -9.37
CA ASP A 8 0.51 5.45 -10.19
C ASP A 8 0.98 6.64 -9.36
N TRP A 9 2.21 7.06 -9.60
CA TRP A 9 2.86 8.13 -8.85
C TRP A 9 3.36 9.22 -9.78
N ALA A 10 2.85 10.44 -9.62
CA ALA A 10 3.22 11.61 -10.42
C ALA A 10 4.29 12.49 -9.77
N GLY A 11 4.68 12.20 -8.54
CA GLY A 11 5.72 12.93 -7.81
C GLY A 11 7.12 12.40 -8.08
N THR A 12 8.09 12.91 -7.34
CA THR A 12 9.48 12.46 -7.41
C THR A 12 9.66 11.16 -6.62
N ARG A 13 10.82 10.51 -6.80
CA ARG A 13 11.20 9.36 -5.97
C ARG A 13 11.38 9.75 -4.51
N LYS A 14 11.85 10.97 -4.25
CA LYS A 14 11.99 11.50 -2.90
C LYS A 14 10.62 11.64 -2.23
N ASP A 15 9.63 12.17 -2.95
CA ASP A 15 8.27 12.29 -2.44
C ASP A 15 7.68 10.92 -2.12
N LEU A 16 7.90 9.94 -2.98
CA LEU A 16 7.43 8.57 -2.77
C LEU A 16 8.09 7.95 -1.53
N LYS A 17 9.39 8.14 -1.37
CA LYS A 17 10.13 7.63 -0.21
C LYS A 17 9.61 8.23 1.10
N GLU A 18 9.32 9.51 1.11
CA GLU A 18 8.76 10.20 2.27
C GLU A 18 7.36 9.67 2.60
N HIS A 19 6.55 9.45 1.59
CA HIS A 19 5.21 8.89 1.78
C HIS A 19 5.27 7.44 2.27
N ASP A 20 6.19 6.64 1.74
CA ASP A 20 6.41 5.27 2.21
C ASP A 20 6.81 5.22 3.68
N LYS A 21 7.60 6.18 4.16
CA LYS A 21 7.93 6.28 5.58
C LYS A 21 6.69 6.53 6.44
N LYS A 22 5.76 7.34 5.97
CA LYS A 22 4.49 7.57 6.66
C LYS A 22 3.65 6.29 6.70
N MET A 23 3.63 5.53 5.61
CA MET A 23 2.97 4.23 5.55
C MET A 23 3.57 3.25 6.55
N GLN A 24 4.91 3.17 6.59
CA GLN A 24 5.61 2.29 7.53
C GLN A 24 5.27 2.64 8.97
N LYS A 25 5.26 3.92 9.30
CA LYS A 25 4.92 4.40 10.66
C LYS A 25 3.49 3.99 11.03
N SER A 26 2.54 4.22 10.14
CA SER A 26 1.15 3.84 10.38
C SER A 26 0.97 2.33 10.53
N CYS A 27 1.72 1.55 9.75
CA CYS A 27 1.72 0.09 9.88
C CYS A 27 2.18 -0.35 11.26
N ILE A 28 3.27 0.24 11.77
CA ILE A 28 3.77 -0.05 13.11
C ILE A 28 2.72 0.29 14.17
N GLU A 29 2.08 1.45 14.05
CA GLU A 29 1.08 1.92 15.03
C GLU A 29 -0.18 1.04 15.06
N THR A 30 -0.54 0.42 13.94
CA THR A 30 -1.77 -0.36 13.81
C THR A 30 -1.57 -1.87 13.78
N GLY A 31 -0.32 -2.32 13.74
CA GLY A 31 -0.01 -3.76 13.67
C GLY A 31 -0.19 -4.38 12.29
N VAL A 32 -0.32 -3.57 11.24
CA VAL A 32 -0.31 -4.05 9.86
C VAL A 32 1.13 -4.28 9.44
N ASP A 33 1.40 -5.42 8.79
CA ASP A 33 2.74 -5.70 8.28
C ASP A 33 2.95 -4.99 6.94
N HIS A 34 3.97 -4.14 6.87
CA HIS A 34 4.44 -3.52 5.65
C HIS A 34 5.46 -4.49 5.02
N GLU A 35 5.03 -5.27 4.04
CA GLU A 35 5.90 -6.28 3.42
C GLU A 35 6.79 -5.70 2.32
N GLY A 36 6.46 -4.53 1.79
CA GLY A 36 7.33 -3.83 0.86
C GLY A 36 6.61 -2.91 -0.10
N LEU A 37 7.42 -2.08 -0.75
CA LEU A 37 7.02 -1.23 -1.87
C LEU A 37 7.84 -1.67 -3.07
N TYR A 38 7.17 -2.03 -4.16
CA TYR A 38 7.81 -2.58 -5.35
C TYR A 38 7.44 -1.79 -6.59
N GLY A 39 8.38 -1.70 -7.55
CA GLY A 39 8.08 -1.28 -8.89
C GLY A 39 7.28 -2.38 -9.58
N SER A 40 6.15 -2.01 -10.19
CA SER A 40 5.30 -3.00 -10.85
C SER A 40 5.84 -3.39 -12.21
N MET A 41 5.78 -4.69 -12.52
CA MET A 41 6.16 -5.22 -13.84
C MET A 41 5.00 -5.22 -14.84
N ASN A 42 3.77 -4.91 -14.39
CA ASN A 42 2.65 -4.85 -15.33
C ASN A 42 2.60 -3.48 -16.02
N ALA A 43 2.00 -3.43 -17.21
CA ALA A 43 1.95 -2.23 -18.03
C ALA A 43 0.96 -1.17 -17.50
N LYS A 44 0.15 -1.49 -16.51
CA LYS A 44 -0.95 -0.64 -16.05
C LYS A 44 -0.57 0.22 -14.86
N TRP A 45 0.28 -0.28 -13.95
CA TRP A 45 0.59 0.37 -12.67
C TRP A 45 2.09 0.57 -12.52
N ASN A 46 2.51 1.72 -11.93
CA ASN A 46 3.92 2.02 -11.69
C ASN A 46 4.48 1.28 -10.49
N TYR A 47 3.68 1.17 -9.42
CA TYR A 47 4.14 0.65 -8.13
C TYR A 47 3.07 -0.22 -7.48
N VAL A 48 3.52 -1.01 -6.51
CA VAL A 48 2.62 -1.76 -5.63
C VAL A 48 3.19 -1.80 -4.22
N TRP A 49 2.34 -1.46 -3.23
CA TRP A 49 2.60 -1.79 -1.83
C TRP A 49 2.03 -3.15 -1.52
N VAL A 50 2.76 -3.93 -0.73
CA VAL A 50 2.31 -5.22 -0.25
C VAL A 50 2.19 -5.15 1.27
N PHE A 51 1.00 -5.47 1.77
CA PHE A 51 0.69 -5.48 3.20
C PHE A 51 0.12 -6.82 3.62
N ARG A 52 0.22 -7.11 4.91
CA ARG A 52 -0.52 -8.19 5.54
C ARG A 52 -1.27 -7.62 6.73
N ALA A 53 -2.58 -7.83 6.77
CA ALA A 53 -3.45 -7.36 7.83
C ALA A 53 -4.37 -8.48 8.30
N ASN A 54 -4.98 -8.33 9.48
CA ASN A 54 -5.90 -9.32 10.01
C ASN A 54 -7.22 -9.35 9.22
N SER A 55 -7.62 -8.20 8.69
CA SER A 55 -8.85 -8.02 7.94
C SER A 55 -8.73 -6.77 7.06
N PHE A 56 -9.71 -6.56 6.19
CA PHE A 56 -9.77 -5.34 5.41
C PHE A 56 -9.98 -4.11 6.30
N ASP A 57 -10.82 -4.21 7.33
CA ASP A 57 -11.02 -3.11 8.29
C ASP A 57 -9.74 -2.73 9.01
N HIS A 58 -8.90 -3.70 9.36
CA HIS A 58 -7.59 -3.47 9.94
C HIS A 58 -6.69 -2.68 8.98
N PHE A 59 -6.70 -3.04 7.69
CA PHE A 59 -5.99 -2.29 6.66
C PHE A 59 -6.53 -0.86 6.53
N LEU A 60 -7.84 -0.68 6.55
CA LEU A 60 -8.46 0.66 6.45
C LEU A 60 -8.08 1.54 7.64
N GLU A 61 -8.00 0.97 8.85
CA GLU A 61 -7.54 1.70 10.03
C GLU A 61 -6.13 2.27 9.81
N MET A 62 -5.23 1.46 9.27
CA MET A 62 -3.88 1.91 8.91
C MET A 62 -3.93 3.00 7.84
N SER A 63 -4.67 2.80 6.77
CA SER A 63 -4.69 3.71 5.64
C SER A 63 -5.30 5.07 5.97
N ARG A 64 -6.26 5.14 6.90
CA ARG A 64 -6.87 6.39 7.34
C ARG A 64 -5.89 7.34 8.04
N LYS A 65 -4.82 6.79 8.60
CA LYS A 65 -3.76 7.60 9.23
C LYS A 65 -2.81 8.23 8.23
N VAL A 66 -2.86 7.79 6.97
CA VAL A 66 -1.99 8.28 5.91
C VAL A 66 -2.87 8.77 4.77
N PRO A 67 -3.27 10.05 4.78
CA PRO A 67 -4.09 10.60 3.72
C PRO A 67 -3.45 10.40 2.36
N ARG A 68 -4.27 10.11 1.35
CA ARG A 68 -3.79 9.91 -0.01
C ARG A 68 -3.17 11.21 -0.52
N PRO A 69 -1.89 11.18 -0.95
CA PRO A 69 -1.24 12.38 -1.48
C PRO A 69 -1.74 12.69 -2.89
N VAL A 70 -1.62 13.96 -3.26
CA VAL A 70 -2.00 14.42 -4.62
C VAL A 70 -1.21 13.72 -5.71
N PHE A 71 0.00 13.23 -5.41
CA PHE A 71 0.85 12.52 -6.37
C PHE A 71 0.36 11.13 -6.73
N MET A 72 -0.51 10.55 -5.91
CA MET A 72 -1.13 9.25 -6.20
C MET A 72 -2.35 9.50 -7.09
N THR A 73 -2.14 9.40 -8.41
CA THR A 73 -3.16 9.79 -9.41
C THR A 73 -4.21 8.73 -9.65
N HIS A 74 -3.82 7.47 -9.60
CA HIS A 74 -4.71 6.32 -9.75
C HIS A 74 -4.29 5.23 -8.78
N TYR A 75 -5.25 4.47 -8.26
CA TYR A 75 -4.92 3.35 -7.38
C TYR A 75 -6.05 2.32 -7.37
N ILE A 76 -5.69 1.09 -7.05
CA ILE A 76 -6.65 0.00 -6.82
C ILE A 76 -6.10 -0.91 -5.72
N THR A 77 -7.00 -1.39 -4.87
CA THR A 77 -6.65 -2.34 -3.81
C THR A 77 -7.14 -3.73 -4.18
N GLU A 78 -6.25 -4.71 -4.07
CA GLU A 78 -6.56 -6.12 -4.32
C GLU A 78 -6.37 -6.91 -3.03
N LEU A 79 -7.36 -7.70 -2.67
CA LEU A 79 -7.34 -8.54 -1.46
C LEU A 79 -7.08 -9.99 -1.85
N LEU A 80 -6.08 -10.59 -1.23
CA LEU A 80 -5.71 -11.99 -1.47
C LEU A 80 -5.94 -12.83 -0.22
N ILE A 81 -6.70 -13.89 -0.39
CA ILE A 81 -6.96 -14.88 0.65
C ILE A 81 -6.38 -16.21 0.15
N ALA A 82 -5.68 -16.91 1.04
CA ALA A 82 -5.08 -18.20 0.68
C ALA A 82 -6.15 -19.18 0.18
N ALA A 83 -5.88 -19.79 -0.97
CA ALA A 83 -6.77 -20.83 -1.50
C ALA A 83 -6.62 -22.10 -0.66
N ARG A 84 -7.75 -22.74 -0.36
CA ARG A 84 -7.78 -24.05 0.31
C ARG A 84 -7.99 -25.11 -0.76
N LEU A 85 -6.91 -25.76 -1.11
CA LEU A 85 -6.92 -26.82 -2.13
C LEU A 85 -6.93 -28.21 -1.52
#